data_8567647963b79b90735b0d5575c42e71
#
_entry.id   8567647963b79b90735b0d5575c42e71
#
_cell.length_a   1.000
_cell.length_b   1.000
_cell.length_c   1.000
_cell.angle_alpha   90.00
_cell.angle_beta   90.00
_cell.angle_gamma   90.00
#
_symmetry.space_group_name_H-M   'P 1'
#
loop_
_entity.id
_entity.type
_entity.pdbx_description
1 polymer ?
#
loop_
_entity_poly.entity_id
_entity_poly.type
_entity_poly.pdbx_seq_one_letter_code
_entity_poly.pdbx_strand_id
1 'polypeptide(L)'
;MKDLEFKINQLGAIRDSSITIKPLIVLSGESGLGKSYAAFLVHYIYYLLSDTNDRLKSFFYKRYDFEAMFANVKSGDTVLSISKKEVFDWINQDAIAYIGYLIGNIDFQGNIEISFPCGYEEFEFTYTEEMGGLEGHEDLIFRLRLRKFNYMMLSGEFEKTEAPFTALLKAELRHLLFENFRDMSSTYLLPPSRGALMEINERPAFLSGMYNEFFDFKKILNEASPRLEEPNSDIIECCSEVNDGKLKREEGRIIYSTHGTDMPLTAAASSIKELAPLTLFLNKYSTKGVSFLFEEPEAHLHPNRQIKVADLISCVVNEGGHMQITTHSDFLIKRFNNLINLFLLREKMEEGEFVELLSKWKIKDSYLLNPKDVGAYLLKQNKDGTSQIVEQDIMADNEIPFESFYTAIEDDIALTRDIMNYKEQ
;
A
#
# COMPACT_ATOMS: atom_id res chain seq x y z
N MET A 1 -4.30 10.27 -8.84
CA MET A 1 -3.31 10.54 -7.76
C MET A 1 -2.25 11.49 -8.31
N LYS A 2 -1.78 12.45 -7.51
CA LYS A 2 -0.69 13.36 -7.91
C LYS A 2 0.65 12.68 -7.64
N ASP A 3 1.66 13.04 -8.43
CA ASP A 3 2.98 12.43 -8.29
C ASP A 3 3.65 12.86 -6.98
N LEU A 4 3.91 11.90 -6.12
CA LEU A 4 4.75 12.05 -4.94
C LEU A 4 6.03 11.26 -5.19
N GLU A 5 7.15 11.95 -5.10
CA GLU A 5 8.48 11.38 -5.33
C GLU A 5 9.20 11.15 -4.00
N PHE A 6 9.82 9.99 -3.89
CA PHE A 6 10.82 9.66 -2.88
C PHE A 6 12.19 9.68 -3.52
N LYS A 7 13.07 10.52 -3.02
CA LYS A 7 14.50 10.43 -3.34
C LYS A 7 15.22 9.65 -2.25
N ILE A 8 15.98 8.68 -2.63
CA ILE A 8 16.71 7.79 -1.74
C ILE A 8 18.19 7.99 -1.98
N ASN A 9 18.83 8.84 -1.16
CA ASN A 9 20.29 8.97 -1.19
C ASN A 9 20.93 7.72 -0.60
N GLN A 10 20.35 7.20 0.52
CA GLN A 10 20.78 5.97 1.15
C GLN A 10 19.63 5.31 1.92
N LEU A 11 19.36 4.02 1.67
CA LEU A 11 18.41 3.23 2.44
C LEU A 11 18.85 1.75 2.44
N GLY A 12 19.48 1.29 3.52
CA GLY A 12 20.16 0.00 3.53
C GLY A 12 21.23 -0.08 2.44
N ALA A 13 21.13 -1.04 1.51
CA ALA A 13 22.02 -1.16 0.35
C ALA A 13 21.70 -0.17 -0.78
N ILE A 14 20.49 0.39 -0.82
CA ILE A 14 20.03 1.27 -1.91
C ILE A 14 20.77 2.61 -1.88
N ARG A 15 21.17 3.10 -3.06
CA ARG A 15 21.86 4.39 -3.29
C ARG A 15 21.22 5.13 -4.45
N ASP A 16 21.21 6.46 -4.37
CA ASP A 16 20.94 7.41 -5.46
C ASP A 16 19.78 7.00 -6.37
N SER A 17 18.61 6.78 -5.77
CA SER A 17 17.45 6.22 -6.42
C SER A 17 16.21 7.09 -6.18
N SER A 18 15.18 6.89 -6.99
CA SER A 18 13.88 7.52 -6.76
C SER A 18 12.72 6.55 -7.01
N ILE A 19 11.59 6.82 -6.35
CA ILE A 19 10.32 6.10 -6.54
C ILE A 19 9.21 7.14 -6.60
N THR A 20 8.33 7.02 -7.58
CA THR A 20 7.09 7.80 -7.66
C THR A 20 5.90 6.92 -7.26
N ILE A 21 5.03 7.41 -6.37
CA ILE A 21 3.85 6.65 -5.95
C ILE A 21 2.85 6.51 -7.11
N LYS A 22 2.43 5.26 -7.34
CA LYS A 22 1.32 4.89 -8.23
C LYS A 22 0.36 3.93 -7.50
N PRO A 23 -0.88 3.76 -7.99
CA PRO A 23 -1.82 2.79 -7.41
C PRO A 23 -1.27 1.37 -7.30
N LEU A 24 -0.54 0.89 -8.30
CA LEU A 24 0.24 -0.34 -8.25
C LEU A 24 1.73 -0.02 -8.30
N ILE A 25 2.48 -0.44 -7.28
CA ILE A 25 3.94 -0.41 -7.26
C ILE A 25 4.47 -1.83 -7.32
N VAL A 26 5.30 -2.13 -8.31
CA VAL A 26 5.97 -3.42 -8.50
C VAL A 26 7.47 -3.23 -8.28
N LEU A 27 8.01 -3.84 -7.23
CA LEU A 27 9.43 -3.85 -6.90
C LEU A 27 10.00 -5.24 -7.20
N SER A 28 10.80 -5.36 -8.25
CA SER A 28 11.41 -6.62 -8.72
C SER A 28 12.94 -6.60 -8.60
N GLY A 29 13.57 -7.73 -8.81
CA GLY A 29 15.03 -7.89 -8.77
C GLY A 29 15.49 -9.01 -7.83
N GLU A 30 16.80 -9.24 -7.75
CA GLU A 30 17.38 -10.31 -6.93
C GLU A 30 17.17 -10.12 -5.43
N SER A 31 17.37 -11.20 -4.65
CA SER A 31 17.28 -11.16 -3.20
C SER A 31 18.40 -10.30 -2.58
N GLY A 32 18.10 -9.64 -1.45
CA GLY A 32 19.11 -8.88 -0.71
C GLY A 32 19.36 -7.47 -1.22
N LEU A 33 18.76 -7.03 -2.34
CA LEU A 33 18.97 -5.70 -2.93
C LEU A 33 18.18 -4.57 -2.24
N GLY A 34 17.30 -4.88 -1.28
CA GLY A 34 16.56 -3.87 -0.50
C GLY A 34 15.12 -3.63 -0.97
N LYS A 35 14.52 -4.52 -1.76
CA LYS A 35 13.11 -4.40 -2.20
C LYS A 35 12.16 -4.10 -1.05
N SER A 36 12.25 -4.86 0.04
CA SER A 36 11.40 -4.64 1.22
C SER A 36 11.60 -3.25 1.84
N TYR A 37 12.84 -2.72 1.89
CA TYR A 37 13.08 -1.37 2.41
C TYR A 37 12.42 -0.29 1.54
N ALA A 38 12.52 -0.43 0.23
CA ALA A 38 11.84 0.44 -0.71
C ALA A 38 10.30 0.34 -0.56
N ALA A 39 9.77 -0.87 -0.41
CA ALA A 39 8.36 -1.12 -0.17
C ALA A 39 7.88 -0.52 1.17
N PHE A 40 8.66 -0.65 2.24
CA PHE A 40 8.35 -0.04 3.55
C PHE A 40 8.35 1.47 3.49
N LEU A 41 9.21 2.09 2.68
CA LEU A 41 9.21 3.53 2.48
C LEU A 41 7.91 4.00 1.80
N VAL A 42 7.46 3.29 0.77
CA VAL A 42 6.17 3.58 0.10
C VAL A 42 5.02 3.35 1.06
N HIS A 43 5.01 2.20 1.77
CA HIS A 43 3.98 1.86 2.75
C HIS A 43 3.87 2.89 3.88
N TYR A 44 5.00 3.47 4.31
CA TYR A 44 5.02 4.50 5.35
C TYR A 44 4.09 5.68 5.04
N ILE A 45 4.04 6.15 3.79
CA ILE A 45 3.16 7.27 3.42
C ILE A 45 1.69 6.90 3.57
N TYR A 46 1.31 5.72 3.12
CA TYR A 46 -0.06 5.23 3.33
C TYR A 46 -0.35 5.06 4.82
N TYR A 47 0.62 4.57 5.59
CA TYR A 47 0.49 4.42 7.03
C TYR A 47 0.33 5.79 7.72
N LEU A 48 1.21 6.76 7.46
CA LEU A 48 1.16 8.11 8.00
C LEU A 48 -0.18 8.80 7.75
N LEU A 49 -0.73 8.61 6.55
CA LEU A 49 -1.95 9.27 6.09
C LEU A 49 -3.24 8.46 6.38
N SER A 50 -3.16 7.22 6.85
CA SER A 50 -4.36 6.41 7.15
C SER A 50 -5.13 6.93 8.36
N ASP A 51 -6.42 6.57 8.45
CA ASP A 51 -7.26 6.89 9.61
C ASP A 51 -6.96 5.98 10.81
N THR A 52 -6.30 4.85 10.57
CA THR A 52 -6.07 3.81 11.58
C THR A 52 -4.91 4.07 12.51
N ASN A 53 -4.15 5.17 12.32
CA ASN A 53 -3.04 5.53 13.19
C ASN A 53 -2.97 7.02 13.50
N ASP A 54 -2.30 7.34 14.58
CA ASP A 54 -2.08 8.70 15.07
C ASP A 54 -0.61 9.14 14.99
N ARG A 55 0.19 8.54 14.09
CA ARG A 55 1.63 8.79 14.03
C ARG A 55 1.95 10.28 13.83
N LEU A 56 1.20 10.96 12.97
CA LEU A 56 1.36 12.39 12.73
C LEU A 56 1.12 13.24 14.01
N LYS A 57 0.40 12.73 15.01
CA LYS A 57 0.22 13.34 16.32
C LYS A 57 1.56 13.59 17.01
N SER A 58 2.54 12.70 16.81
CA SER A 58 3.87 12.83 17.41
C SER A 58 4.65 14.04 16.89
N PHE A 59 4.33 14.55 15.69
CA PHE A 59 4.89 15.80 15.19
C PHE A 59 4.56 16.98 16.11
N PHE A 60 3.32 17.04 16.61
CA PHE A 60 2.85 18.11 17.47
C PHE A 60 3.16 17.87 18.95
N TYR A 61 3.27 16.62 19.36
CA TYR A 61 3.40 16.23 20.77
C TYR A 61 4.63 16.86 21.41
N LYS A 62 4.42 17.57 22.56
CA LYS A 62 5.46 18.29 23.34
C LYS A 62 6.24 19.37 22.55
N ARG A 63 5.84 19.69 21.32
CA ARG A 63 6.50 20.73 20.51
C ARG A 63 5.87 22.09 20.72
N TYR A 64 4.57 22.13 20.98
CA TYR A 64 3.79 23.36 21.14
C TYR A 64 3.01 23.33 22.44
N ASP A 65 2.88 24.52 23.06
CA ASP A 65 2.00 24.76 24.20
C ASP A 65 0.64 25.26 23.68
N PHE A 66 -0.27 24.32 23.45
CA PHE A 66 -1.59 24.63 22.90
C PHE A 66 -2.46 25.47 23.83
N GLU A 67 -2.31 25.37 25.16
CA GLU A 67 -3.03 26.22 26.10
C GLU A 67 -2.59 27.68 25.99
N ALA A 68 -1.28 27.92 25.95
CA ALA A 68 -0.71 29.25 25.80
C ALA A 68 -1.06 29.88 24.43
N MET A 69 -1.09 29.07 23.36
CA MET A 69 -1.44 29.52 22.00
C MET A 69 -2.85 30.11 21.93
N PHE A 70 -3.81 29.54 22.64
CA PHE A 70 -5.21 30.01 22.66
C PHE A 70 -5.52 31.00 23.78
N ALA A 71 -4.56 31.39 24.62
CA ALA A 71 -4.82 32.24 25.77
C ALA A 71 -5.31 33.67 25.41
N ASN A 72 -4.87 34.25 24.28
CA ASN A 72 -5.17 35.60 23.83
C ASN A 72 -5.59 35.71 22.37
N VAL A 73 -6.02 34.59 21.76
CA VAL A 73 -6.40 34.51 20.33
C VAL A 73 -7.73 35.24 20.12
N LYS A 74 -7.82 35.96 19.02
CA LYS A 74 -9.06 36.58 18.51
C LYS A 74 -9.53 35.85 17.27
N SER A 75 -10.83 35.94 17.01
CA SER A 75 -11.40 35.40 15.76
C SER A 75 -10.75 36.06 14.55
N GLY A 76 -10.19 35.25 13.66
CA GLY A 76 -9.42 35.66 12.49
C GLY A 76 -7.91 35.57 12.62
N ASP A 77 -7.39 35.32 13.82
CA ASP A 77 -5.93 35.20 14.03
C ASP A 77 -5.34 33.89 13.51
N THR A 78 -4.12 33.96 12.99
CA THR A 78 -3.29 32.76 12.76
C THR A 78 -2.68 32.31 14.09
N VAL A 79 -3.09 31.15 14.57
CA VAL A 79 -2.66 30.62 15.88
C VAL A 79 -1.36 29.81 15.78
N LEU A 80 -1.08 29.24 14.60
CA LEU A 80 0.14 28.49 14.34
C LEU A 80 0.49 28.57 12.86
N SER A 81 1.75 28.87 12.55
CA SER A 81 2.33 28.70 11.22
C SER A 81 3.52 27.78 11.31
N ILE A 82 3.57 26.78 10.44
CA ILE A 82 4.62 25.75 10.38
C ILE A 82 5.20 25.73 8.98
N SER A 83 6.51 25.84 8.86
CA SER A 83 7.14 25.80 7.54
C SER A 83 6.99 24.40 6.90
N LYS A 84 6.82 24.39 5.58
CA LYS A 84 6.83 23.16 4.77
C LYS A 84 8.08 22.32 5.04
N LYS A 85 9.22 23.00 5.16
CA LYS A 85 10.50 22.34 5.44
C LYS A 85 10.46 21.59 6.76
N GLU A 86 9.93 22.19 7.82
CA GLU A 86 9.86 21.58 9.15
C GLU A 86 8.99 20.31 9.15
N VAL A 87 7.84 20.35 8.47
CA VAL A 87 6.95 19.19 8.33
C VAL A 87 7.62 18.08 7.55
N PHE A 88 8.27 18.39 6.42
CA PHE A 88 8.87 17.38 5.55
C PHE A 88 10.16 16.81 6.12
N ASP A 89 10.98 17.62 6.79
CA ASP A 89 12.16 17.13 7.53
C ASP A 89 11.75 16.12 8.61
N TRP A 90 10.65 16.39 9.32
CA TRP A 90 10.12 15.46 10.31
C TRP A 90 9.60 14.17 9.64
N ILE A 91 8.85 14.27 8.53
CA ILE A 91 8.36 13.11 7.78
C ILE A 91 9.53 12.22 7.33
N ASN A 92 10.61 12.82 6.83
CA ASN A 92 11.81 12.09 6.39
C ASN A 92 12.45 11.30 7.54
N GLN A 93 12.61 11.94 8.71
CA GLN A 93 13.18 11.31 9.90
C GLN A 93 12.25 10.22 10.45
N ASP A 94 10.95 10.48 10.49
CA ASP A 94 9.96 9.56 10.99
C ASP A 94 9.81 8.32 10.09
N ALA A 95 9.96 8.47 8.76
CA ALA A 95 9.98 7.35 7.82
C ALA A 95 11.13 6.38 8.10
N ILE A 96 12.34 6.89 8.37
CA ILE A 96 13.49 6.05 8.72
C ILE A 96 13.26 5.34 10.05
N ALA A 97 12.73 6.04 11.06
CA ALA A 97 12.39 5.44 12.35
C ALA A 97 11.30 4.36 12.21
N TYR A 98 10.33 4.57 11.33
CA TYR A 98 9.29 3.59 11.04
C TYR A 98 9.85 2.33 10.35
N ILE A 99 10.73 2.49 9.37
CA ILE A 99 11.40 1.34 8.73
C ILE A 99 12.21 0.58 9.78
N GLY A 100 12.96 1.29 10.64
CA GLY A 100 13.69 0.68 11.76
C GLY A 100 12.77 -0.13 12.67
N TYR A 101 11.59 0.40 12.99
CA TYR A 101 10.56 -0.32 13.74
C TYR A 101 10.10 -1.58 13.01
N LEU A 102 9.77 -1.50 11.70
CA LEU A 102 9.30 -2.66 10.93
C LEU A 102 10.31 -3.81 10.92
N ILE A 103 11.59 -3.51 10.77
CA ILE A 103 12.65 -4.53 10.72
C ILE A 103 13.21 -4.93 12.10
N GLY A 104 12.75 -4.28 13.17
CA GLY A 104 13.24 -4.54 14.54
C GLY A 104 14.67 -4.04 14.79
N ASN A 105 15.10 -3.00 14.06
CA ASN A 105 16.42 -2.37 14.22
C ASN A 105 16.27 -0.88 14.57
N ILE A 106 16.34 -0.55 15.83
CA ILE A 106 16.18 0.83 16.33
C ILE A 106 17.29 1.77 15.85
N ASP A 107 18.47 1.24 15.54
CA ASP A 107 19.64 2.00 15.08
C ASP A 107 19.68 2.11 13.54
N PHE A 108 18.60 1.71 12.84
CA PHE A 108 18.54 1.80 11.39
C PHE A 108 18.67 3.25 10.94
N GLN A 109 19.53 3.46 9.95
CA GLN A 109 19.82 4.78 9.40
C GLN A 109 19.55 4.82 7.90
N GLY A 110 19.16 6.00 7.43
CA GLY A 110 18.93 6.29 6.04
C GLY A 110 18.98 7.79 5.77
N ASN A 111 19.06 8.13 4.50
CA ASN A 111 18.98 9.51 4.01
C ASN A 111 18.02 9.53 2.82
N ILE A 112 16.85 10.10 3.04
CA ILE A 112 15.76 10.16 2.07
C ILE A 112 15.17 11.57 2.03
N GLU A 113 14.51 11.90 0.94
CA GLU A 113 13.73 13.12 0.77
C GLU A 113 12.38 12.78 0.14
N ILE A 114 11.31 13.08 0.87
CA ILE A 114 9.92 12.90 0.43
C ILE A 114 9.37 14.26 0.03
N SER A 115 9.03 14.40 -1.26
CA SER A 115 8.57 15.66 -1.83
C SER A 115 7.10 15.59 -2.22
N PHE A 116 6.24 16.20 -1.39
CA PHE A 116 4.83 16.40 -1.75
C PHE A 116 4.68 17.53 -2.79
N PRO A 117 3.72 17.42 -3.72
CA PRO A 117 3.42 18.46 -4.70
C PRO A 117 2.71 19.66 -4.02
N CYS A 118 3.47 20.46 -3.29
CA CYS A 118 3.00 21.57 -2.47
C CYS A 118 3.45 22.91 -3.06
N GLY A 119 2.49 23.77 -3.40
CA GLY A 119 2.74 25.08 -4.03
C GLY A 119 2.91 26.25 -3.04
N TYR A 120 3.03 26.00 -1.76
CA TYR A 120 3.19 27.02 -0.71
C TYR A 120 4.27 26.59 0.30
N GLU A 121 4.77 27.54 1.09
CA GLU A 121 5.91 27.33 1.97
C GLU A 121 5.52 27.14 3.45
N GLU A 122 4.27 27.48 3.82
CA GLU A 122 3.80 27.42 5.20
C GLU A 122 2.40 26.80 5.31
N PHE A 123 2.19 26.06 6.40
CA PHE A 123 0.91 25.55 6.87
C PHE A 123 0.39 26.49 7.96
N GLU A 124 -0.52 27.39 7.57
CA GLU A 124 -1.10 28.39 8.47
C GLU A 124 -2.44 27.93 9.03
N PHE A 125 -2.52 27.82 10.35
CA PHE A 125 -3.73 27.45 11.07
C PHE A 125 -4.41 28.72 11.59
N THR A 126 -5.61 29.02 11.07
CA THR A 126 -6.40 30.21 11.44
C THR A 126 -7.57 29.81 12.34
N TYR A 127 -7.76 30.56 13.39
CA TYR A 127 -8.83 30.38 14.36
C TYR A 127 -9.98 31.34 14.09
N THR A 128 -11.23 30.85 14.18
CA THR A 128 -12.44 31.72 14.14
C THR A 128 -13.47 31.24 15.13
N GLU A 129 -14.26 32.20 15.62
CA GLU A 129 -15.43 31.99 16.49
C GLU A 129 -16.66 32.51 15.78
N GLU A 130 -17.74 31.75 15.82
CA GLU A 130 -19.03 32.16 15.30
C GLU A 130 -20.17 31.62 16.17
N MET A 131 -21.27 32.40 16.27
CA MET A 131 -22.50 31.86 16.86
C MET A 131 -23.21 31.02 15.79
N GLY A 132 -23.56 29.79 16.15
CA GLY A 132 -24.24 28.85 15.24
C GLY A 132 -25.10 27.88 16.05
N GLY A 133 -26.07 27.28 15.35
CA GLY A 133 -27.01 26.32 15.94
C GLY A 133 -28.38 26.42 15.29
N LEU A 134 -29.34 25.66 15.81
CA LEU A 134 -30.76 25.76 15.44
C LEU A 134 -31.45 26.88 16.21
N GLU A 135 -32.46 27.52 15.64
CA GLU A 135 -33.26 28.55 16.30
C GLU A 135 -33.65 28.13 17.74
N GLY A 136 -33.21 28.89 18.74
CA GLY A 136 -33.45 28.66 20.16
C GLY A 136 -32.36 27.87 20.91
N HIS A 137 -31.32 27.40 20.22
CA HIS A 137 -30.11 26.78 20.80
C HIS A 137 -28.88 27.23 20.03
N GLU A 138 -28.49 28.52 20.20
CA GLU A 138 -27.27 29.05 19.59
C GLU A 138 -26.10 28.80 20.54
N ASP A 139 -25.13 27.99 20.09
CA ASP A 139 -23.86 27.74 20.77
C ASP A 139 -22.71 28.46 20.07
N LEU A 140 -21.67 28.78 20.85
CA LEU A 140 -20.44 29.30 20.29
C LEU A 140 -19.66 28.15 19.63
N ILE A 141 -19.45 28.26 18.32
CA ILE A 141 -18.69 27.32 17.53
C ILE A 141 -17.28 27.82 17.33
N PHE A 142 -16.32 27.06 17.77
CA PHE A 142 -14.90 27.25 17.48
C PHE A 142 -14.51 26.53 16.21
N ARG A 143 -13.81 27.22 15.33
CA ARG A 143 -13.32 26.64 14.08
C ARG A 143 -11.83 26.88 13.94
N LEU A 144 -11.07 25.79 13.78
CA LEU A 144 -9.69 25.83 13.34
C LEU A 144 -9.67 25.50 11.84
N ARG A 145 -8.97 26.30 11.04
CA ARG A 145 -8.90 26.16 9.59
C ARG A 145 -7.46 26.02 9.13
N LEU A 146 -7.22 25.08 8.22
CA LEU A 146 -6.01 24.98 7.41
C LEU A 146 -6.42 24.92 5.93
N ARG A 147 -6.11 25.96 5.17
CA ARG A 147 -6.51 26.07 3.76
C ARG A 147 -8.02 25.90 3.59
N LYS A 148 -8.47 24.85 2.89
CA LYS A 148 -9.89 24.54 2.67
C LYS A 148 -10.51 23.66 3.74
N PHE A 149 -9.71 23.10 4.63
CA PHE A 149 -10.17 22.20 5.68
C PHE A 149 -10.50 22.95 6.95
N ASN A 150 -11.58 22.53 7.59
CA ASN A 150 -12.05 23.11 8.85
C ASN A 150 -12.26 21.99 9.87
N TYR A 151 -11.83 22.23 11.09
CA TYR A 151 -12.15 21.44 12.27
C TYR A 151 -13.04 22.28 13.18
N MET A 152 -14.27 21.80 13.46
CA MET A 152 -15.27 22.54 14.23
C MET A 152 -15.54 21.83 15.54
N MET A 153 -15.70 22.63 16.62
CA MET A 153 -16.01 22.15 17.97
C MET A 153 -17.01 23.09 18.63
N LEU A 154 -17.90 22.55 19.44
CA LEU A 154 -18.76 23.34 20.32
C LEU A 154 -17.96 23.89 21.52
N SER A 155 -18.40 24.99 22.10
CA SER A 155 -17.67 25.68 23.20
C SER A 155 -17.36 24.75 24.38
N GLY A 156 -18.26 23.83 24.71
CA GLY A 156 -18.08 22.86 25.81
C GLY A 156 -17.12 21.70 25.50
N GLU A 157 -16.77 21.51 24.23
CA GLU A 157 -15.93 20.40 23.75
C GLU A 157 -14.54 20.89 23.28
N PHE A 158 -14.25 22.19 23.39
CA PHE A 158 -13.00 22.76 22.91
C PHE A 158 -11.81 22.32 23.75
N GLU A 159 -11.15 21.28 23.34
CA GLU A 159 -9.89 20.83 23.91
C GLU A 159 -8.70 21.52 23.21
N LYS A 160 -7.90 22.26 23.98
CA LYS A 160 -6.66 22.92 23.50
C LYS A 160 -5.54 21.89 23.40
N THR A 161 -5.67 20.97 22.42
CA THR A 161 -4.75 19.84 22.23
C THR A 161 -4.21 19.81 20.79
N GLU A 162 -3.30 18.90 20.52
CA GLU A 162 -2.74 18.65 19.19
C GLU A 162 -3.74 18.03 18.20
N ALA A 163 -4.86 17.47 18.67
CA ALA A 163 -5.77 16.68 17.83
C ALA A 163 -6.36 17.45 16.62
N PRO A 164 -6.88 18.70 16.77
CA PRO A 164 -7.37 19.46 15.63
C PRO A 164 -6.29 19.77 14.59
N PHE A 165 -5.08 20.12 15.05
CA PHE A 165 -3.94 20.41 14.17
C PHE A 165 -3.50 19.19 13.41
N THR A 166 -3.43 18.03 14.06
CA THR A 166 -3.11 16.75 13.46
C THR A 166 -4.13 16.38 12.39
N ALA A 167 -5.42 16.48 12.69
CA ALA A 167 -6.49 16.16 11.75
C ALA A 167 -6.44 17.05 10.49
N LEU A 168 -6.24 18.35 10.67
CA LEU A 168 -6.16 19.30 9.56
C LEU A 168 -4.89 19.09 8.71
N LEU A 169 -3.74 18.89 9.33
CA LEU A 169 -2.50 18.62 8.59
C LEU A 169 -2.60 17.31 7.83
N LYS A 170 -3.15 16.23 8.43
CA LYS A 170 -3.40 14.96 7.75
C LYS A 170 -4.32 15.14 6.54
N ALA A 171 -5.43 15.90 6.70
CA ALA A 171 -6.35 16.17 5.60
C ALA A 171 -5.69 16.95 4.46
N GLU A 172 -4.84 17.95 4.78
CA GLU A 172 -4.10 18.71 3.78
C GLU A 172 -3.06 17.85 3.05
N LEU A 173 -2.26 17.05 3.76
CA LEU A 173 -1.29 16.15 3.14
C LEU A 173 -1.97 15.11 2.23
N ARG A 174 -3.12 14.57 2.65
CA ARG A 174 -3.94 13.70 1.79
C ARG A 174 -4.39 14.43 0.52
N HIS A 175 -4.86 15.68 0.65
CA HIS A 175 -5.28 16.46 -0.51
C HIS A 175 -4.13 16.80 -1.47
N LEU A 176 -2.92 16.97 -0.95
CA LEU A 176 -1.75 17.17 -1.79
C LEU A 176 -1.44 15.94 -2.64
N LEU A 177 -1.80 14.75 -2.18
CA LEU A 177 -1.47 13.47 -2.84
C LEU A 177 -2.65 12.88 -3.62
N PHE A 178 -3.86 12.90 -3.07
CA PHE A 178 -5.04 12.29 -3.65
C PHE A 178 -5.97 13.37 -4.23
N GLU A 179 -6.72 13.05 -5.29
CA GLU A 179 -7.73 13.94 -5.84
C GLU A 179 -8.84 14.21 -4.83
N ASN A 180 -9.27 13.15 -4.14
CA ASN A 180 -10.20 13.22 -3.03
C ASN A 180 -9.46 12.83 -1.74
N PHE A 181 -9.44 13.72 -0.74
CA PHE A 181 -8.77 13.48 0.55
C PHE A 181 -9.34 12.28 1.33
N ARG A 182 -10.51 11.78 0.95
CA ARG A 182 -11.15 10.58 1.52
C ARG A 182 -10.67 9.27 0.86
N ASP A 183 -9.87 9.34 -0.20
CA ASP A 183 -9.41 8.17 -0.95
C ASP A 183 -8.33 7.37 -0.20
N MET A 184 -8.10 7.65 1.09
CA MET A 184 -7.21 6.91 1.95
C MET A 184 -7.85 6.68 3.31
N SER A 185 -8.23 5.43 3.60
CA SER A 185 -8.86 5.05 4.86
C SER A 185 -7.94 4.20 5.74
N SER A 186 -7.29 3.21 5.16
CA SER A 186 -6.47 2.26 5.92
C SER A 186 -5.36 1.67 5.05
N THR A 187 -4.31 1.19 5.72
CA THR A 187 -3.23 0.45 5.07
C THR A 187 -2.88 -0.79 5.87
N TYR A 188 -2.47 -1.85 5.18
CA TYR A 188 -2.15 -3.13 5.79
C TYR A 188 -0.88 -3.71 5.20
N LEU A 189 -0.10 -4.36 6.06
CA LEU A 189 1.13 -5.03 5.69
C LEU A 189 0.92 -6.55 5.74
N LEU A 190 1.17 -7.20 4.61
CA LEU A 190 1.11 -8.65 4.42
C LEU A 190 2.55 -9.18 4.23
N PRO A 191 3.23 -9.63 5.30
CA PRO A 191 4.63 -10.03 5.26
C PRO A 191 4.82 -11.38 4.55
N PRO A 192 6.05 -11.76 4.20
CA PRO A 192 6.34 -13.12 3.79
C PRO A 192 5.98 -14.12 4.90
N SER A 193 5.69 -15.38 4.53
CA SER A 193 5.30 -16.46 5.47
C SER A 193 4.03 -16.17 6.28
N ARG A 194 3.15 -15.30 5.80
CA ARG A 194 1.90 -14.91 6.47
C ARG A 194 0.95 -16.08 6.70
N GLY A 195 1.05 -17.14 5.90
CA GLY A 195 0.28 -18.37 6.10
C GLY A 195 0.55 -19.03 7.46
N ALA A 196 1.81 -19.11 7.87
CA ALA A 196 2.18 -19.60 9.20
C ALA A 196 1.67 -18.67 10.32
N LEU A 197 1.72 -17.36 10.11
CA LEU A 197 1.22 -16.37 11.09
C LEU A 197 -0.30 -16.44 11.27
N MET A 198 -1.04 -16.91 10.28
CA MET A 198 -2.49 -17.13 10.41
C MET A 198 -2.83 -18.24 11.41
N GLU A 199 -1.95 -19.20 11.61
CA GLU A 199 -2.13 -20.31 12.56
C GLU A 199 -1.84 -19.93 14.01
N ILE A 200 -1.10 -18.85 14.25
CA ILE A 200 -0.76 -18.37 15.59
C ILE A 200 -1.96 -17.64 16.18
N ASN A 201 -2.59 -18.19 17.21
CA ASN A 201 -3.80 -17.60 17.82
C ASN A 201 -3.48 -16.42 18.74
N GLU A 202 -2.38 -16.47 19.47
CA GLU A 202 -1.98 -15.43 20.42
C GLU A 202 -0.76 -14.67 19.88
N ARG A 203 -0.76 -13.34 20.04
CA ARG A 203 0.36 -12.50 19.63
C ARG A 203 1.58 -12.81 20.48
N PRO A 204 2.72 -13.22 19.89
CA PRO A 204 3.96 -13.40 20.61
C PRO A 204 4.45 -12.10 21.26
N ALA A 205 5.09 -12.21 22.44
CA ALA A 205 5.55 -11.04 23.20
C ALA A 205 6.67 -10.26 22.51
N PHE A 206 7.49 -10.93 21.70
CA PHE A 206 8.65 -10.34 21.03
C PHE A 206 8.54 -10.55 19.52
N LEU A 207 8.08 -9.51 18.82
CA LEU A 207 7.98 -9.48 17.35
C LEU A 207 8.60 -8.18 16.83
N SER A 208 9.19 -8.23 15.61
CA SER A 208 9.48 -7.00 14.86
C SER A 208 8.18 -6.30 14.47
N GLY A 209 8.28 -4.99 14.19
CA GLY A 209 7.13 -4.15 13.88
C GLY A 209 6.29 -4.66 12.71
N MET A 210 6.93 -5.20 11.66
CA MET A 210 6.25 -5.79 10.51
C MET A 210 5.24 -6.88 10.91
N TYR A 211 5.65 -7.80 11.78
CA TYR A 211 4.75 -8.86 12.27
C TYR A 211 3.71 -8.31 13.25
N ASN A 212 4.07 -7.29 14.03
CA ASN A 212 3.10 -6.61 14.90
C ASN A 212 1.95 -6.01 14.09
N GLU A 213 2.25 -5.30 13.00
CA GLU A 213 1.22 -4.74 12.10
C GLU A 213 0.37 -5.82 11.45
N PHE A 214 0.96 -6.94 11.07
CA PHE A 214 0.20 -8.07 10.56
C PHE A 214 -0.77 -8.65 11.62
N PHE A 215 -0.36 -8.74 12.88
CA PHE A 215 -1.27 -9.19 13.94
C PHE A 215 -2.39 -8.18 14.23
N ASP A 216 -2.14 -6.87 14.06
CA ASP A 216 -3.20 -5.86 14.14
C ASP A 216 -4.17 -5.97 12.96
N PHE A 217 -3.69 -6.19 11.75
CA PHE A 217 -4.52 -6.54 10.59
C PHE A 217 -5.36 -7.80 10.83
N LYS A 218 -4.76 -8.86 11.40
CA LYS A 218 -5.46 -10.10 11.73
C LYS A 218 -6.63 -9.89 12.71
N LYS A 219 -6.54 -8.93 13.65
CA LYS A 219 -7.67 -8.57 14.52
C LYS A 219 -8.85 -8.04 13.70
N ILE A 220 -8.59 -7.18 12.71
CA ILE A 220 -9.63 -6.61 11.84
C ILE A 220 -10.39 -7.71 11.08
N LEU A 221 -9.69 -8.76 10.63
CA LEU A 221 -10.33 -9.92 10.01
C LEU A 221 -11.30 -10.60 10.98
N ASN A 222 -11.09 -10.46 12.28
CA ASN A 222 -11.87 -11.07 13.34
C ASN A 222 -13.07 -10.22 13.80
N GLU A 223 -13.07 -8.93 13.50
CA GLU A 223 -14.12 -8.01 13.91
C GLU A 223 -15.44 -8.27 13.14
N ALA A 224 -16.57 -8.15 13.87
CA ALA A 224 -17.89 -8.36 13.30
C ALA A 224 -18.43 -7.12 12.55
N SER A 225 -17.73 -6.00 12.61
CA SER A 225 -18.24 -4.71 12.12
C SER A 225 -18.25 -4.65 10.60
N PRO A 226 -19.40 -4.53 9.92
CA PRO A 226 -19.45 -4.27 8.51
C PRO A 226 -19.01 -2.81 8.25
N ARG A 227 -18.20 -2.60 7.23
CA ARG A 227 -17.98 -1.26 6.67
C ARG A 227 -19.25 -0.82 5.90
N LEU A 228 -19.36 0.50 5.69
CA LEU A 228 -20.50 1.12 5.00
C LEU A 228 -20.62 0.71 3.52
N GLU A 229 -19.55 0.21 2.90
CA GLU A 229 -19.54 -0.21 1.50
C GLU A 229 -19.31 -1.72 1.39
N GLU A 230 -20.13 -2.38 0.57
CA GLU A 230 -19.99 -3.81 0.28
C GLU A 230 -18.80 -4.06 -0.66
N PRO A 231 -18.15 -5.24 -0.57
CA PRO A 231 -17.09 -5.62 -1.48
C PRO A 231 -17.63 -5.82 -2.90
N ASN A 232 -16.80 -5.54 -3.90
CA ASN A 232 -17.12 -5.73 -5.31
C ASN A 232 -17.28 -7.22 -5.66
N SER A 233 -18.31 -7.55 -6.47
CA SER A 233 -18.60 -8.92 -6.89
C SER A 233 -17.49 -9.58 -7.68
N ASP A 234 -16.77 -8.81 -8.54
CA ASP A 234 -15.66 -9.31 -9.34
C ASP A 234 -14.47 -9.70 -8.46
N ILE A 235 -14.20 -8.91 -7.41
CA ILE A 235 -13.17 -9.22 -6.42
C ILE A 235 -13.52 -10.52 -5.67
N ILE A 236 -14.78 -10.69 -5.25
CA ILE A 236 -15.23 -11.91 -4.53
C ILE A 236 -15.07 -13.14 -5.44
N GLU A 237 -15.45 -13.02 -6.72
CA GLU A 237 -15.29 -14.11 -7.68
C GLU A 237 -13.81 -14.43 -7.90
N CYS A 238 -12.96 -13.40 -8.09
CA CYS A 238 -11.52 -13.56 -8.25
C CYS A 238 -10.88 -14.21 -7.02
N CYS A 239 -11.29 -13.85 -5.80
CA CYS A 239 -10.87 -14.52 -4.57
C CYS A 239 -11.20 -16.02 -4.59
N SER A 240 -12.39 -16.38 -5.06
CA SER A 240 -12.80 -17.78 -5.17
C SER A 240 -11.97 -18.54 -6.21
N GLU A 241 -11.65 -17.93 -7.34
CA GLU A 241 -10.81 -18.51 -8.39
C GLU A 241 -9.36 -18.70 -7.93
N VAL A 242 -8.79 -17.70 -7.23
CA VAL A 242 -7.41 -17.76 -6.72
C VAL A 242 -7.26 -18.85 -5.66
N ASN A 243 -8.26 -19.01 -4.79
CA ASN A 243 -8.27 -20.03 -3.75
C ASN A 243 -8.66 -21.43 -4.27
N ASP A 244 -9.25 -21.52 -5.46
CA ASP A 244 -9.91 -22.75 -5.93
C ASP A 244 -10.97 -23.23 -4.90
N GLY A 245 -11.74 -22.29 -4.39
CA GLY A 245 -12.70 -22.50 -3.31
C GLY A 245 -13.04 -21.22 -2.56
N LYS A 246 -13.68 -21.35 -1.42
CA LYS A 246 -14.15 -20.22 -0.61
C LYS A 246 -13.60 -20.29 0.80
N LEU A 247 -13.15 -19.16 1.30
CA LEU A 247 -12.80 -18.97 2.69
C LEU A 247 -13.97 -18.29 3.40
N LYS A 248 -14.43 -18.87 4.50
CA LYS A 248 -15.48 -18.32 5.34
C LYS A 248 -15.09 -18.41 6.82
N ARG A 249 -15.73 -17.62 7.65
CA ARG A 249 -15.56 -17.69 9.09
C ARG A 249 -16.80 -18.26 9.72
N GLU A 250 -16.64 -19.32 10.51
CA GLU A 250 -17.70 -19.98 11.25
C GLU A 250 -17.24 -20.21 12.70
N GLU A 251 -18.04 -19.80 13.67
CA GLU A 251 -17.80 -19.99 15.11
C GLU A 251 -16.35 -19.61 15.55
N GLY A 252 -15.84 -18.52 15.01
CA GLY A 252 -14.49 -18.03 15.34
C GLY A 252 -13.33 -18.76 14.62
N ARG A 253 -13.65 -19.76 13.78
CA ARG A 253 -12.66 -20.49 12.97
C ARG A 253 -12.74 -20.11 11.50
N ILE A 254 -11.61 -20.18 10.81
CA ILE A 254 -11.58 -20.00 9.36
C ILE A 254 -11.74 -21.38 8.71
N ILE A 255 -12.75 -21.52 7.88
CA ILE A 255 -13.09 -22.72 7.14
C ILE A 255 -12.79 -22.48 5.66
N TYR A 256 -12.09 -23.41 5.06
CA TYR A 256 -11.87 -23.48 3.62
C TYR A 256 -12.78 -24.52 3.01
N SER A 257 -13.60 -24.11 2.05
CA SER A 257 -14.57 -24.94 1.34
C SER A 257 -14.13 -25.10 -0.12
N THR A 258 -13.88 -26.33 -0.54
CA THR A 258 -13.48 -26.66 -1.92
C THR A 258 -14.02 -28.03 -2.34
N HIS A 259 -14.50 -28.15 -3.57
CA HIS A 259 -15.01 -29.41 -4.15
C HIS A 259 -16.00 -30.16 -3.25
N GLY A 260 -16.85 -29.41 -2.54
CA GLY A 260 -17.87 -29.97 -1.64
C GLY A 260 -17.34 -30.48 -0.29
N THR A 261 -16.09 -30.16 0.04
CA THR A 261 -15.46 -30.50 1.33
C THR A 261 -15.12 -29.25 2.11
N ASP A 262 -15.52 -29.21 3.38
CA ASP A 262 -15.16 -28.17 4.34
C ASP A 262 -14.03 -28.65 5.24
N MET A 263 -13.01 -27.82 5.42
CA MET A 263 -11.90 -28.12 6.32
C MET A 263 -11.43 -26.85 7.05
N PRO A 264 -10.84 -26.95 8.25
CA PRO A 264 -10.22 -25.79 8.90
C PRO A 264 -9.02 -25.31 8.09
N LEU A 265 -8.75 -24.00 8.12
CA LEU A 265 -7.60 -23.39 7.39
C LEU A 265 -6.27 -24.08 7.71
N THR A 266 -6.09 -24.55 8.96
CA THR A 266 -4.89 -25.27 9.40
C THR A 266 -4.63 -26.57 8.62
N ALA A 267 -5.68 -27.20 8.09
CA ALA A 267 -5.59 -28.41 7.24
C ALA A 267 -5.45 -28.08 5.75
N ALA A 268 -5.64 -26.83 5.33
CA ALA A 268 -5.52 -26.42 3.94
C ALA A 268 -4.06 -26.39 3.47
N ALA A 269 -3.86 -26.39 2.15
CA ALA A 269 -2.55 -26.26 1.54
C ALA A 269 -1.88 -24.92 1.90
N SER A 270 -0.54 -24.90 1.95
CA SER A 270 0.23 -23.68 2.26
C SER A 270 -0.16 -22.50 1.35
N SER A 271 -0.40 -22.77 0.07
CA SER A 271 -0.84 -21.74 -0.88
C SER A 271 -2.16 -21.04 -0.47
N ILE A 272 -3.10 -21.79 0.12
CA ILE A 272 -4.38 -21.23 0.61
C ILE A 272 -4.14 -20.40 1.86
N LYS A 273 -3.28 -20.88 2.76
CA LYS A 273 -2.91 -20.16 3.98
C LYS A 273 -2.23 -18.83 3.69
N GLU A 274 -1.35 -18.78 2.68
CA GLU A 274 -0.68 -17.55 2.24
C GLU A 274 -1.65 -16.52 1.66
N LEU A 275 -2.69 -16.95 0.96
CA LEU A 275 -3.69 -16.07 0.34
C LEU A 275 -4.82 -15.69 1.32
N ALA A 276 -5.03 -16.49 2.36
CA ALA A 276 -6.15 -16.32 3.28
C ALA A 276 -6.26 -14.92 3.90
N PRO A 277 -5.18 -14.25 4.37
CA PRO A 277 -5.30 -12.92 4.95
C PRO A 277 -5.94 -11.91 4.00
N LEU A 278 -5.41 -11.83 2.77
CA LEU A 278 -5.91 -10.90 1.75
C LEU A 278 -7.33 -11.26 1.31
N THR A 279 -7.58 -12.52 0.96
CA THR A 279 -8.89 -12.95 0.42
C THR A 279 -10.01 -12.91 1.46
N LEU A 280 -9.73 -13.15 2.74
CA LEU A 280 -10.68 -12.93 3.83
C LEU A 280 -11.07 -11.46 3.98
N PHE A 281 -10.10 -10.56 3.84
CA PHE A 281 -10.36 -9.12 3.86
C PHE A 281 -11.23 -8.71 2.67
N LEU A 282 -10.82 -9.11 1.47
CA LEU A 282 -11.48 -8.75 0.21
C LEU A 282 -12.90 -9.31 0.08
N ASN A 283 -13.18 -10.45 0.70
CA ASN A 283 -14.55 -11.01 0.77
C ASN A 283 -15.48 -10.24 1.71
N LYS A 284 -14.94 -9.34 2.54
CA LYS A 284 -15.70 -8.70 3.61
C LYS A 284 -15.75 -7.17 3.48
N TYR A 285 -14.74 -6.56 2.88
CA TYR A 285 -14.55 -5.12 2.87
C TYR A 285 -14.29 -4.58 1.48
N SER A 286 -14.79 -3.36 1.21
CA SER A 286 -14.42 -2.60 0.01
C SER A 286 -12.92 -2.29 0.01
N THR A 287 -12.32 -2.27 -1.17
CA THR A 287 -10.91 -1.92 -1.38
C THR A 287 -10.67 -0.44 -1.57
N LYS A 288 -11.73 0.34 -1.79
CA LYS A 288 -11.62 1.76 -2.08
C LYS A 288 -10.93 2.53 -0.95
N GLY A 289 -9.83 3.19 -1.30
CA GLY A 289 -9.01 3.92 -0.35
C GLY A 289 -8.26 3.03 0.66
N VAL A 290 -8.10 1.74 0.37
CA VAL A 290 -7.31 0.81 1.17
C VAL A 290 -5.99 0.54 0.45
N SER A 291 -4.90 0.56 1.20
CA SER A 291 -3.57 0.22 0.69
C SER A 291 -3.09 -1.11 1.29
N PHE A 292 -2.39 -1.90 0.48
CA PHE A 292 -1.73 -3.13 0.92
C PHE A 292 -0.27 -3.13 0.49
N LEU A 293 0.63 -3.32 1.45
CA LEU A 293 1.96 -3.83 1.14
C LEU A 293 1.88 -5.36 1.17
N PHE A 294 2.09 -5.98 0.01
CA PHE A 294 2.00 -7.41 -0.18
C PHE A 294 3.36 -7.97 -0.60
N GLU A 295 4.14 -8.43 0.38
CA GLU A 295 5.45 -8.99 0.10
C GLU A 295 5.34 -10.41 -0.45
N GLU A 296 6.06 -10.68 -1.54
CA GLU A 296 6.15 -11.97 -2.22
C GLU A 296 4.77 -12.65 -2.38
N PRO A 297 3.84 -12.04 -3.15
CA PRO A 297 2.52 -12.62 -3.37
C PRO A 297 2.54 -14.02 -4.00
N GLU A 298 3.64 -14.37 -4.67
CA GLU A 298 3.89 -15.67 -5.29
C GLU A 298 4.31 -16.78 -4.33
N ALA A 299 4.63 -16.46 -3.08
CA ALA A 299 5.17 -17.44 -2.13
C ALA A 299 4.28 -18.68 -1.98
N HIS A 300 4.87 -19.86 -2.12
CA HIS A 300 4.20 -21.16 -2.06
C HIS A 300 3.11 -21.41 -3.13
N LEU A 301 3.05 -20.60 -4.20
CA LEU A 301 2.05 -20.71 -5.24
C LEU A 301 2.57 -21.43 -6.50
N HIS A 302 1.77 -22.35 -7.03
CA HIS A 302 2.01 -22.88 -8.37
C HIS A 302 1.87 -21.76 -9.43
N PRO A 303 2.66 -21.76 -10.54
CA PRO A 303 2.63 -20.74 -11.59
C PRO A 303 1.22 -20.31 -12.05
N ASN A 304 0.33 -21.27 -12.30
CA ASN A 304 -1.06 -20.96 -12.68
C ASN A 304 -1.82 -20.15 -11.65
N ARG A 305 -1.51 -20.32 -10.36
CA ARG A 305 -2.12 -19.56 -9.27
C ARG A 305 -1.50 -18.18 -9.14
N GLN A 306 -0.21 -18.04 -9.42
CA GLN A 306 0.46 -16.73 -9.48
C GLN A 306 -0.19 -15.82 -10.54
N ILE A 307 -0.54 -16.37 -11.71
CA ILE A 307 -1.28 -15.64 -12.75
C ILE A 307 -2.62 -15.10 -12.20
N LYS A 308 -3.38 -15.93 -11.49
CA LYS A 308 -4.66 -15.50 -10.88
C LYS A 308 -4.48 -14.47 -9.75
N VAL A 309 -3.37 -14.53 -9.02
CA VAL A 309 -3.03 -13.50 -8.02
C VAL A 309 -2.76 -12.16 -8.68
N ALA A 310 -2.10 -12.13 -9.85
CA ALA A 310 -1.92 -10.90 -10.61
C ALA A 310 -3.27 -10.32 -11.07
N ASP A 311 -4.21 -11.16 -11.51
CA ASP A 311 -5.57 -10.74 -11.85
C ASP A 311 -6.29 -10.13 -10.63
N LEU A 312 -6.18 -10.75 -9.45
CA LEU A 312 -6.75 -10.25 -8.21
C LEU A 312 -6.15 -8.90 -7.81
N ILE A 313 -4.82 -8.74 -7.87
CA ILE A 313 -4.12 -7.48 -7.59
C ILE A 313 -4.62 -6.39 -8.54
N SER A 314 -4.74 -6.70 -9.83
CA SER A 314 -5.23 -5.76 -10.83
C SER A 314 -6.67 -5.32 -10.56
N CYS A 315 -7.54 -6.26 -10.19
CA CYS A 315 -8.92 -5.98 -9.84
C CYS A 315 -9.01 -5.05 -8.61
N VAL A 316 -8.18 -5.29 -7.57
CA VAL A 316 -8.11 -4.43 -6.37
C VAL A 316 -7.71 -3.00 -6.76
N VAL A 317 -6.73 -2.83 -7.63
CA VAL A 317 -6.26 -1.52 -8.10
C VAL A 317 -7.36 -0.78 -8.87
N ASN A 318 -8.04 -1.48 -9.79
CA ASN A 318 -9.12 -0.90 -10.60
C ASN A 318 -10.33 -0.48 -9.77
N GLU A 319 -10.54 -1.10 -8.61
CA GLU A 319 -11.59 -0.76 -7.64
C GLU A 319 -11.15 0.32 -6.62
N GLY A 320 -10.07 1.03 -6.92
CA GLY A 320 -9.59 2.16 -6.11
C GLY A 320 -8.77 1.76 -4.88
N GLY A 321 -8.28 0.53 -4.83
CA GLY A 321 -7.27 0.09 -3.87
C GLY A 321 -5.86 0.46 -4.33
N HIS A 322 -4.91 0.40 -3.39
CA HIS A 322 -3.50 0.62 -3.67
C HIS A 322 -2.69 -0.62 -3.29
N MET A 323 -1.82 -1.07 -4.19
CA MET A 323 -1.01 -2.27 -3.98
C MET A 323 0.47 -1.96 -4.15
N GLN A 324 1.27 -2.28 -3.13
CA GLN A 324 2.72 -2.30 -3.23
C GLN A 324 3.16 -3.75 -3.13
N ILE A 325 3.87 -4.24 -4.13
CA ILE A 325 4.34 -5.63 -4.13
C ILE A 325 5.85 -5.71 -4.31
N THR A 326 6.46 -6.63 -3.57
CA THR A 326 7.82 -7.10 -3.85
C THR A 326 7.72 -8.47 -4.51
N THR A 327 8.44 -8.72 -5.58
CA THR A 327 8.31 -9.99 -6.30
C THR A 327 9.61 -10.47 -6.93
N HIS A 328 9.71 -11.78 -7.04
CA HIS A 328 10.69 -12.51 -7.84
C HIS A 328 10.04 -13.33 -8.96
N SER A 329 8.71 -13.17 -9.16
CA SER A 329 7.95 -14.01 -10.08
C SER A 329 7.85 -13.43 -11.48
N ASP A 330 8.42 -14.12 -12.45
CA ASP A 330 8.19 -13.85 -13.88
C ASP A 330 6.74 -14.04 -14.28
N PHE A 331 6.03 -14.98 -13.65
CA PHE A 331 4.62 -15.25 -13.97
C PHE A 331 3.72 -14.07 -13.59
N LEU A 332 3.97 -13.44 -12.43
CA LEU A 332 3.27 -12.21 -12.03
C LEU A 332 3.57 -11.07 -13.00
N ILE A 333 4.85 -10.80 -13.26
CA ILE A 333 5.28 -9.72 -14.14
C ILE A 333 4.73 -9.92 -15.55
N LYS A 334 4.86 -11.14 -16.11
CA LYS A 334 4.33 -11.47 -17.44
C LYS A 334 2.81 -11.29 -17.51
N ARG A 335 2.09 -11.64 -16.43
CA ARG A 335 0.63 -11.43 -16.40
C ARG A 335 0.29 -9.95 -16.37
N PHE A 336 0.96 -9.12 -15.55
CA PHE A 336 0.76 -7.67 -15.56
C PHE A 336 1.03 -7.07 -16.95
N ASN A 337 2.10 -7.47 -17.61
CA ASN A 337 2.40 -7.05 -18.98
C ASN A 337 1.26 -7.39 -19.95
N ASN A 338 0.71 -8.61 -19.86
CA ASN A 338 -0.42 -9.00 -20.70
C ASN A 338 -1.67 -8.12 -20.43
N LEU A 339 -1.95 -7.81 -19.16
CA LEU A 339 -3.10 -6.98 -18.78
C LEU A 339 -2.94 -5.52 -19.22
N ILE A 340 -1.71 -4.98 -19.15
CA ILE A 340 -1.35 -3.66 -19.68
C ILE A 340 -1.50 -3.63 -21.21
N ASN A 341 -0.97 -4.63 -21.89
CA ASN A 341 -1.05 -4.71 -23.35
C ASN A 341 -2.52 -4.84 -23.83
N LEU A 342 -3.34 -5.60 -23.14
CA LEU A 342 -4.78 -5.68 -23.43
C LEU A 342 -5.49 -4.34 -23.20
N PHE A 343 -5.13 -3.62 -22.12
CA PHE A 343 -5.67 -2.27 -21.90
C PHE A 343 -5.36 -1.34 -23.07
N LEU A 344 -4.12 -1.31 -23.55
CA LEU A 344 -3.68 -0.50 -24.67
C LEU A 344 -4.27 -0.96 -26.01
N LEU A 345 -4.52 -2.26 -26.17
CA LEU A 345 -5.10 -2.86 -27.36
C LEU A 345 -6.59 -2.51 -27.52
N ARG A 346 -7.30 -2.32 -26.42
CA ARG A 346 -8.73 -1.96 -26.38
C ARG A 346 -9.07 -0.74 -27.26
N GLU A 347 -8.19 0.28 -27.24
CA GLU A 347 -8.40 1.50 -28.04
C GLU A 347 -8.10 1.29 -29.53
N LYS A 348 -7.48 0.18 -29.93
CA LYS A 348 -7.00 -0.10 -31.28
C LYS A 348 -7.81 -1.17 -32.01
N MET A 349 -8.66 -1.92 -31.29
CA MET A 349 -9.47 -3.02 -31.84
C MET A 349 -10.94 -2.63 -31.93
N GLU A 350 -11.66 -3.30 -32.84
CA GLU A 350 -13.12 -3.27 -32.83
C GLU A 350 -13.66 -3.95 -31.58
N GLU A 351 -14.72 -3.38 -30.97
CA GLU A 351 -15.26 -3.83 -29.67
C GLU A 351 -15.64 -5.33 -29.68
N GLY A 352 -16.25 -5.82 -30.75
CA GLY A 352 -16.63 -7.23 -30.88
C GLY A 352 -15.45 -8.18 -30.88
N GLU A 353 -14.38 -7.87 -31.62
CA GLU A 353 -13.17 -8.66 -31.68
C GLU A 353 -12.44 -8.67 -30.33
N PHE A 354 -12.45 -7.52 -29.63
CA PHE A 354 -11.83 -7.40 -28.30
C PHE A 354 -12.56 -8.26 -27.26
N VAL A 355 -13.90 -8.24 -27.27
CA VAL A 355 -14.71 -9.08 -26.38
C VAL A 355 -14.47 -10.58 -26.65
N GLU A 356 -14.36 -11.00 -27.93
CA GLU A 356 -14.02 -12.37 -28.28
C GLU A 356 -12.63 -12.77 -27.77
N LEU A 357 -11.64 -11.86 -27.87
CA LEU A 357 -10.29 -12.08 -27.37
C LEU A 357 -10.30 -12.30 -25.84
N LEU A 358 -10.96 -11.43 -25.09
CA LEU A 358 -11.08 -11.56 -23.62
C LEU A 358 -11.79 -12.86 -23.23
N SER A 359 -12.91 -13.17 -23.91
CA SER A 359 -13.69 -14.39 -23.67
C SER A 359 -12.88 -15.65 -23.91
N LYS A 360 -12.14 -15.71 -25.02
CA LYS A 360 -11.24 -16.83 -25.35
C LYS A 360 -10.25 -17.14 -24.24
N TRP A 361 -9.70 -16.12 -23.59
CA TRP A 361 -8.69 -16.25 -22.55
C TRP A 361 -9.27 -16.16 -21.13
N LYS A 362 -10.59 -16.03 -21.00
CA LYS A 362 -11.31 -15.89 -19.72
C LYS A 362 -10.75 -14.73 -18.88
N ILE A 363 -10.49 -13.61 -19.54
CA ILE A 363 -10.01 -12.38 -18.90
C ILE A 363 -11.23 -11.45 -18.76
N LYS A 364 -11.39 -10.88 -17.58
CA LYS A 364 -12.43 -9.86 -17.32
C LYS A 364 -11.89 -8.47 -17.63
N ASP A 365 -12.76 -7.57 -18.04
CA ASP A 365 -12.43 -6.16 -18.25
C ASP A 365 -11.87 -5.51 -16.97
N SER A 366 -12.40 -5.89 -15.81
CA SER A 366 -11.94 -5.45 -14.48
C SER A 366 -10.50 -5.85 -14.12
N TYR A 367 -9.83 -6.72 -14.91
CA TYR A 367 -8.43 -7.08 -14.72
C TYR A 367 -7.45 -6.21 -15.51
N LEU A 368 -7.93 -5.46 -16.52
CA LEU A 368 -7.07 -4.68 -17.42
C LEU A 368 -6.39 -3.55 -16.65
N LEU A 369 -5.08 -3.41 -16.81
CA LEU A 369 -4.27 -2.42 -16.11
C LEU A 369 -3.95 -1.21 -16.98
N ASN A 370 -4.36 -0.02 -16.53
CA ASN A 370 -3.90 1.21 -17.13
C ASN A 370 -2.41 1.43 -16.77
N PRO A 371 -1.49 1.52 -17.77
CA PRO A 371 -0.07 1.72 -17.49
C PRO A 371 0.24 2.99 -16.67
N LYS A 372 -0.62 4.01 -16.70
CA LYS A 372 -0.46 5.24 -15.89
C LYS A 372 -0.62 4.98 -14.38
N ASP A 373 -1.30 3.89 -14.02
CA ASP A 373 -1.55 3.51 -12.63
C ASP A 373 -0.50 2.54 -12.09
N VAL A 374 0.51 2.18 -12.91
CA VAL A 374 1.57 1.22 -12.56
C VAL A 374 2.92 1.92 -12.49
N GLY A 375 3.62 1.74 -11.38
CA GLY A 375 5.03 2.06 -11.20
C GLY A 375 5.83 0.77 -11.10
N ALA A 376 6.74 0.54 -12.04
CA ALA A 376 7.56 -0.66 -12.07
C ALA A 376 9.03 -0.28 -11.81
N TYR A 377 9.65 -0.96 -10.87
CA TYR A 377 11.00 -0.66 -10.39
C TYR A 377 11.81 -1.94 -10.31
N LEU A 378 12.97 -1.95 -11.00
CA LEU A 378 13.93 -3.03 -10.97
C LEU A 378 15.11 -2.65 -10.09
N LEU A 379 15.38 -3.43 -9.05
CA LEU A 379 16.56 -3.27 -8.23
C LEU A 379 17.74 -4.00 -8.87
N LYS A 380 18.83 -3.28 -9.13
CA LYS A 380 20.07 -3.82 -9.72
C LYS A 380 21.22 -3.67 -8.75
N GLN A 381 22.10 -4.68 -8.70
CA GLN A 381 23.31 -4.61 -7.90
C GLN A 381 24.39 -3.78 -8.63
N ASN A 382 25.03 -2.89 -7.90
CA ASN A 382 26.19 -2.14 -8.36
C ASN A 382 27.47 -2.95 -8.15
N LYS A 383 28.55 -2.56 -8.85
CA LYS A 383 29.86 -3.23 -8.76
C LYS A 383 30.49 -3.15 -7.35
N ASP A 384 30.09 -2.19 -6.54
CA ASP A 384 30.58 -1.97 -5.17
C ASP A 384 29.76 -2.74 -4.11
N GLY A 385 28.79 -3.55 -4.54
CA GLY A 385 27.91 -4.32 -3.65
C GLY A 385 26.69 -3.54 -3.15
N THR A 386 26.55 -2.25 -3.48
CA THR A 386 25.32 -1.49 -3.24
C THR A 386 24.26 -1.84 -4.28
N SER A 387 23.07 -1.27 -4.16
CA SER A 387 21.99 -1.44 -5.12
C SER A 387 21.41 -0.11 -5.58
N GLN A 388 20.77 -0.11 -6.72
CA GLN A 388 20.06 1.01 -7.30
C GLN A 388 18.68 0.58 -7.75
N ILE A 389 17.70 1.46 -7.56
CA ILE A 389 16.32 1.29 -8.08
C ILE A 389 16.27 1.96 -9.44
N VAL A 390 15.89 1.21 -10.46
CA VAL A 390 15.74 1.71 -11.83
C VAL A 390 14.26 1.66 -12.19
N GLU A 391 13.65 2.84 -12.37
CA GLU A 391 12.29 2.94 -12.89
C GLU A 391 12.23 2.43 -14.32
N GLN A 392 11.20 1.66 -14.62
CA GLN A 392 10.97 1.07 -15.93
C GLN A 392 9.90 1.86 -16.68
N ASP A 393 10.24 2.36 -17.85
CA ASP A 393 9.30 3.09 -18.72
C ASP A 393 8.39 2.12 -19.47
N ILE A 394 7.37 1.63 -18.77
CA ILE A 394 6.36 0.72 -19.34
C ILE A 394 5.47 1.37 -20.41
N MET A 395 5.48 2.70 -20.53
CA MET A 395 4.75 3.41 -21.58
C MET A 395 5.49 3.34 -22.91
N ALA A 396 6.83 3.40 -22.90
CA ALA A 396 7.66 3.30 -24.10
C ALA A 396 7.77 1.86 -24.59
N ASP A 397 8.07 0.93 -23.66
CA ASP A 397 8.32 -0.48 -23.99
C ASP A 397 7.06 -1.34 -23.91
N ASN A 398 5.97 -0.83 -23.33
CA ASN A 398 4.72 -1.53 -23.03
C ASN A 398 4.89 -2.79 -22.15
N GLU A 399 6.04 -2.99 -21.55
CA GLU A 399 6.32 -4.13 -20.69
C GLU A 399 7.16 -3.78 -19.48
N ILE A 400 6.87 -4.42 -18.35
CA ILE A 400 7.74 -4.45 -17.18
C ILE A 400 8.85 -5.45 -17.48
N PRO A 401 10.13 -5.05 -17.43
CA PRO A 401 11.24 -5.96 -17.70
C PRO A 401 11.36 -7.08 -16.65
N PHE A 402 11.76 -8.26 -17.10
CA PHE A 402 12.01 -9.44 -16.26
C PHE A 402 13.30 -10.17 -16.71
N GLU A 403 14.43 -9.49 -16.58
CA GLU A 403 15.72 -9.96 -17.11
C GLU A 403 16.42 -11.01 -16.22
N SER A 404 16.12 -11.07 -14.90
CA SER A 404 16.94 -11.84 -13.95
C SER A 404 16.82 -13.35 -14.08
N PHE A 405 15.67 -13.87 -14.53
CA PHE A 405 15.45 -15.31 -14.66
C PHE A 405 15.88 -15.85 -16.04
N TYR A 406 15.79 -15.03 -17.08
CA TYR A 406 16.25 -15.44 -18.41
C TYR A 406 17.73 -15.80 -18.42
N THR A 407 18.57 -15.00 -17.80
CA THR A 407 20.01 -15.25 -17.72
C THR A 407 20.32 -16.58 -17.02
N ALA A 408 19.67 -16.85 -15.89
CA ALA A 408 19.87 -18.09 -15.16
C ALA A 408 19.40 -19.33 -15.97
N ILE A 409 18.30 -19.20 -16.71
CA ILE A 409 17.79 -20.27 -17.58
C ILE A 409 18.70 -20.45 -18.80
N GLU A 410 19.19 -19.39 -19.43
CA GLU A 410 20.11 -19.45 -20.55
C GLU A 410 21.43 -20.14 -20.18
N ASP A 411 21.98 -19.81 -19.00
CA ASP A 411 23.21 -20.44 -18.48
C ASP A 411 23.00 -21.96 -18.24
N ASP A 412 21.85 -22.36 -17.66
CA ASP A 412 21.54 -23.75 -17.41
C ASP A 412 21.27 -24.55 -18.70
N ILE A 413 20.62 -23.89 -19.69
CA ILE A 413 20.47 -24.46 -21.04
C ILE A 413 21.83 -24.61 -21.73
N ALA A 414 22.72 -23.62 -21.62
CA ALA A 414 24.07 -23.69 -22.17
C ALA A 414 24.84 -24.85 -21.54
N LEU A 415 24.81 -24.95 -20.20
CA LEU A 415 25.40 -26.09 -19.47
C LEU A 415 24.82 -27.44 -19.96
N THR A 416 23.50 -27.54 -20.12
CA THR A 416 22.84 -28.77 -20.60
C THR A 416 23.31 -29.14 -22.00
N ARG A 417 23.47 -28.16 -22.89
CA ARG A 417 23.99 -28.35 -24.23
C ARG A 417 25.43 -28.89 -24.22
N ASP A 418 26.27 -28.30 -23.37
CA ASP A 418 27.66 -28.74 -23.22
C ASP A 418 27.74 -30.18 -22.70
N ILE A 419 26.91 -30.53 -21.69
CA ILE A 419 26.82 -31.90 -21.16
C ILE A 419 26.41 -32.89 -22.29
N MET A 420 25.46 -32.54 -23.15
CA MET A 420 25.03 -33.38 -24.24
C MET A 420 26.15 -33.61 -25.28
N ASN A 421 26.88 -32.51 -25.63
CA ASN A 421 28.01 -32.60 -26.54
C ASN A 421 29.13 -33.54 -26.04
N TYR A 422 29.38 -33.59 -24.71
CA TYR A 422 30.34 -34.51 -24.10
C TYR A 422 29.84 -35.96 -24.01
N LYS A 423 28.52 -36.22 -24.03
CA LYS A 423 27.97 -37.57 -24.02
C LYS A 423 27.93 -38.22 -25.39
N GLU A 424 28.03 -37.45 -26.48
CA GLU A 424 28.05 -37.90 -27.85
C GLU A 424 29.47 -38.15 -28.37
N GLN A 425 30.51 -37.79 -27.60
CA GLN A 425 31.92 -38.15 -27.82
C GLN A 425 32.30 -39.44 -27.07
#